data_eb3492f41821bdea05988c1a9f974acd
#
_entry.id   eb3492f41821bdea05988c1a9f974acd
#
_cell.length_a   1.000
_cell.length_b   1.000
_cell.length_c   1.000
_cell.angle_alpha   90.00
_cell.angle_beta   90.00
_cell.angle_gamma   90.00
#
_symmetry.space_group_name_H-M   'P 1'
#
loop_
_entity.id
_entity.type
_entity.pdbx_description
1 polymer ?
#
loop_
_entity_poly.entity_id
_entity_poly.type
_entity_poly.pdbx_seq_one_letter_code
_entity_poly.pdbx_strand_id
1 'polypeptide(L)'
;MKDLRSSEIGTSKNSMQVMALDFGTSKVGVAVGNTKTKTSSPISTLKYNSYKHLWSLLGPMLTEWEPTLIVVGMPLHMDGDESTLSDLVKAFAKKLETQFDRKVVLVDERLTSREARSMTTNLDEIDQLAAKIILDTWINHSEHS
;
A
#
# COMPACT_ATOMS: atom_id res chain seq x y z
N MET A 1 -19.23 3.54 21.17
CA MET A 1 -18.80 4.07 20.84
C MET A 1 -18.19 4.31 20.47
N LYS A 2 -18.11 4.13 20.20
CA LYS A 2 -17.49 4.55 19.68
C LYS A 2 -17.08 5.21 19.78
N ASP A 3 -17.12 5.18 20.27
CA ASP A 3 -16.64 6.06 20.22
C ASP A 3 -15.96 6.59 20.48
N LEU A 4 -16.20 6.30 20.86
CA LEU A 4 -15.54 7.00 21.04
C LEU A 4 -14.70 7.28 20.87
N ARG A 5 -14.72 7.09 20.78
CA ARG A 5 -13.88 7.56 20.46
C ARG A 5 -13.55 8.35 20.18
N SER A 6 -13.80 8.31 20.32
CA SER A 6 -13.51 9.24 19.89
C SER A 6 -13.10 9.99 19.70
N SER A 7 -13.43 10.02 19.88
CA SER A 7 -13.14 10.87 19.66
C SER A 7 -12.54 11.30 19.58
N GLU A 8 -12.76 11.09 19.73
CA GLU A 8 -12.23 11.59 19.53
C GLU A 8 -11.69 12.23 19.29
N ILE A 9 -12.18 12.07 19.51
CA ILE A 9 -11.85 13.23 19.35
C ILE A 9 -11.31 14.04 18.19
N GLY A 10 -11.81 15.09 17.88
CA GLY A 10 -11.69 15.92 16.73
C GLY A 10 -10.41 15.86 15.92
N THR A 11 -9.38 15.37 16.49
CA THR A 11 -8.11 15.27 15.80
C THR A 11 -8.16 14.41 14.58
N SER A 12 -9.04 13.43 14.55
CA SER A 12 -9.08 12.47 13.46
C SER A 12 -9.65 13.05 12.18
N LYS A 13 -10.19 14.25 12.24
CA LYS A 13 -10.84 14.85 11.10
C LYS A 13 -9.93 14.90 9.87
N ASN A 14 -8.67 15.23 10.05
CA ASN A 14 -7.70 15.31 8.95
C ASN A 14 -6.74 14.14 8.92
N SER A 15 -7.01 13.14 9.75
CA SER A 15 -6.17 11.96 9.85
C SER A 15 -6.70 10.87 8.94
N MET A 16 -5.81 10.21 8.23
CA MET A 16 -6.19 9.13 7.32
C MET A 16 -5.24 7.97 7.50
N GLN A 17 -5.81 6.80 7.79
CA GLN A 17 -5.04 5.57 7.85
C GLN A 17 -4.92 5.03 6.44
N VAL A 18 -3.71 4.78 5.99
CA VAL A 18 -3.44 4.39 4.61
C VAL A 18 -2.65 3.09 4.60
N MET A 19 -3.02 2.19 3.71
CA MET A 19 -2.25 0.97 3.48
C MET A 19 -1.62 1.05 2.10
N ALA A 20 -0.36 0.70 2.00
CA ALA A 20 0.35 0.66 0.73
C ALA A 20 0.69 -0.76 0.37
N LEU A 21 0.56 -1.09 -0.91
CA LEU A 21 0.85 -2.43 -1.42
C LEU A 21 1.84 -2.33 -2.57
N ASP A 22 2.88 -3.15 -2.50
CA ASP A 22 3.82 -3.35 -3.59
C ASP A 22 3.48 -4.68 -4.24
N PHE A 23 2.76 -4.62 -5.36
CA PHE A 23 2.21 -5.80 -5.99
C PHE A 23 3.25 -6.55 -6.82
N GLY A 24 3.38 -7.84 -6.58
CA GLY A 24 4.13 -8.75 -7.42
C GLY A 24 3.27 -9.94 -7.79
N THR A 25 3.70 -10.71 -8.78
CA THR A 25 2.89 -11.81 -9.30
C THR A 25 2.79 -13.00 -8.36
N SER A 26 3.66 -13.08 -7.36
CA SER A 26 3.62 -14.17 -6.39
C SER A 26 3.67 -13.69 -4.95
N LYS A 27 3.88 -12.39 -4.74
CA LYS A 27 3.90 -11.85 -3.39
C LYS A 27 3.59 -10.36 -3.41
N VAL A 28 3.06 -9.88 -2.31
CA VAL A 28 2.67 -8.47 -2.14
C VAL A 28 3.28 -7.95 -0.85
N GLY A 29 4.03 -6.87 -0.94
CA GLY A 29 4.54 -6.20 0.25
C GLY A 29 3.48 -5.27 0.81
N VAL A 30 3.40 -5.15 2.12
CA VAL A 30 2.37 -4.38 2.81
C VAL A 30 3.00 -3.43 3.81
N ALA A 31 2.53 -2.18 3.78
CA ALA A 31 2.91 -1.18 4.77
C ALA A 31 1.66 -0.39 5.16
N VAL A 32 1.67 0.17 6.36
CA VAL A 32 0.58 1.03 6.81
C VAL A 32 1.15 2.31 7.38
N GLY A 33 0.35 3.36 7.35
CA GLY A 33 0.78 4.63 7.87
C GLY A 33 -0.38 5.56 8.10
N ASN A 34 -0.06 6.76 8.58
CA ASN A 34 -1.06 7.75 8.94
C ASN A 34 -0.64 9.12 8.43
N THR A 35 -1.56 9.81 7.78
CA THR A 35 -1.26 11.10 7.15
C THR A 35 -1.03 12.21 8.17
N LYS A 36 -1.66 12.13 9.33
CA LYS A 36 -1.52 13.17 10.33
C LYS A 36 -0.16 13.12 11.00
N THR A 37 0.28 11.94 11.39
CA THR A 37 1.58 11.77 12.05
C THR A 37 2.71 11.64 11.05
N LYS A 38 2.38 11.45 9.77
CA LYS A 38 3.35 11.24 8.70
C LYS A 38 4.25 10.06 9.00
N THR A 39 3.67 9.02 9.58
CA THR A 39 4.39 7.80 9.90
C THR A 39 4.02 6.70 8.94
N SER A 40 4.95 5.78 8.73
CA SER A 40 4.72 4.59 7.94
C SER A 40 5.54 3.46 8.52
N SER A 41 5.03 2.23 8.37
CA SER A 41 5.71 1.05 8.88
C SER A 41 5.52 -0.11 7.92
N PRO A 42 6.59 -0.84 7.59
CA PRO A 42 6.43 -2.08 6.83
C PRO A 42 5.79 -3.11 7.75
N ILE A 43 4.85 -3.86 7.21
CA ILE A 43 4.08 -4.81 8.00
C ILE A 43 4.40 -6.25 7.65
N SER A 44 4.30 -6.60 6.37
CA SER A 44 4.40 -8.00 5.98
C SER A 44 4.61 -8.15 4.50
N THR A 45 5.09 -9.31 4.09
CA THR A 45 5.11 -9.72 2.69
C THR A 45 4.19 -10.93 2.59
N LEU A 46 3.14 -10.81 1.77
CA LEU A 46 2.15 -11.86 1.60
C LEU A 46 2.50 -12.69 0.38
N LYS A 47 2.81 -13.95 0.60
CA LYS A 47 3.08 -14.89 -0.50
C LYS A 47 1.78 -15.58 -0.87
N TYR A 48 1.44 -15.59 -2.15
CA TYR A 48 0.15 -16.11 -2.59
C TYR A 48 0.29 -16.87 -3.91
N ASN A 49 -0.71 -17.71 -4.20
CA ASN A 49 -0.71 -18.50 -5.43
C ASN A 49 -1.95 -18.25 -6.29
N SER A 50 -2.90 -17.44 -5.80
CA SER A 50 -4.09 -17.08 -6.56
C SER A 50 -4.69 -15.83 -5.94
N TYR A 51 -5.55 -15.13 -6.67
CA TYR A 51 -6.24 -13.98 -6.08
C TYR A 51 -7.10 -14.39 -4.91
N LYS A 52 -7.75 -15.54 -5.00
CA LYS A 52 -8.55 -16.02 -3.87
C LYS A 52 -7.70 -16.17 -2.62
N HIS A 53 -6.52 -16.76 -2.79
CA HIS A 53 -5.57 -16.91 -1.68
C HIS A 53 -5.15 -15.54 -1.15
N LEU A 54 -4.82 -14.61 -2.06
CA LEU A 54 -4.41 -13.27 -1.65
C LEU A 54 -5.51 -12.57 -0.86
N TRP A 55 -6.76 -12.69 -1.32
CA TRP A 55 -7.88 -12.08 -0.59
C TRP A 55 -8.02 -12.66 0.82
N SER A 56 -7.75 -13.94 0.97
CA SER A 56 -7.82 -14.56 2.30
C SER A 56 -6.73 -14.02 3.23
N LEU A 57 -5.61 -13.56 2.68
CA LEU A 57 -4.53 -12.97 3.48
C LEU A 57 -4.76 -11.49 3.73
N LEU A 58 -5.25 -10.77 2.73
CA LEU A 58 -5.50 -9.33 2.87
C LEU A 58 -6.71 -8.98 3.70
N GLY A 59 -7.77 -9.78 3.60
CA GLY A 59 -9.00 -9.49 4.31
C GLY A 59 -8.80 -9.21 5.80
N PRO A 60 -8.14 -10.11 6.53
CA PRO A 60 -7.88 -9.87 7.95
C PRO A 60 -7.06 -8.62 8.21
N MET A 61 -6.12 -8.29 7.34
CA MET A 61 -5.30 -7.10 7.51
C MET A 61 -6.14 -5.84 7.32
N LEU A 62 -7.06 -5.86 6.36
CA LEU A 62 -7.96 -4.73 6.16
C LEU A 62 -8.89 -4.55 7.34
N THR A 63 -9.32 -5.64 7.95
CA THR A 63 -10.14 -5.58 9.15
C THR A 63 -9.34 -5.02 10.32
N GLU A 64 -8.11 -5.44 10.46
CA GLU A 64 -7.26 -5.02 11.57
C GLU A 64 -6.89 -3.55 11.47
N TRP A 65 -6.47 -3.10 10.28
CA TRP A 65 -5.92 -1.75 10.10
C TRP A 65 -6.96 -0.74 9.64
N GLU A 66 -8.06 -1.20 9.07
CA GLU A 66 -9.18 -0.35 8.61
C GLU A 66 -8.70 0.87 7.83
N PRO A 67 -7.92 0.67 6.76
CA PRO A 67 -7.44 1.82 6.01
C PRO A 67 -8.58 2.53 5.28
N THR A 68 -8.51 3.85 5.26
CA THR A 68 -9.44 4.66 4.49
C THR A 68 -9.10 4.61 3.00
N LEU A 69 -7.82 4.39 2.71
CA LEU A 69 -7.33 4.43 1.34
C LEU A 69 -6.24 3.37 1.18
N ILE A 70 -6.22 2.73 0.02
CA ILE A 70 -5.15 1.79 -0.32
C ILE A 70 -4.36 2.40 -1.48
N VAL A 71 -3.05 2.44 -1.33
CA VAL A 71 -2.13 2.96 -2.34
C VAL A 71 -1.38 1.79 -2.94
N VAL A 72 -1.36 1.68 -4.27
CA VAL A 72 -0.66 0.59 -4.94
C VAL A 72 0.42 1.19 -5.84
N GLY A 73 1.64 0.67 -5.75
CA GLY A 73 2.73 1.14 -6.57
C GLY A 73 2.54 0.74 -8.02
N MET A 74 2.74 1.69 -8.92
CA MET A 74 2.63 1.46 -10.36
C MET A 74 4.04 1.35 -10.93
N PRO A 75 4.44 0.16 -11.41
CA PRO A 75 5.78 -0.01 -11.99
C PRO A 75 5.81 0.54 -13.41
N LEU A 76 6.54 1.63 -13.61
CA LEU A 76 6.73 2.24 -14.92
C LEU A 76 8.18 2.07 -15.33
N HIS A 77 8.41 2.10 -16.65
CA HIS A 77 9.77 2.17 -17.15
C HIS A 77 10.38 3.52 -16.78
N MET A 78 11.70 3.60 -16.79
CA MET A 78 12.39 4.82 -16.41
C MET A 78 11.97 6.03 -17.25
N ASP A 79 11.52 5.80 -18.46
CA ASP A 79 11.05 6.87 -19.34
C ASP A 79 9.56 7.18 -19.13
N GLY A 80 8.91 6.50 -18.17
CA GLY A 80 7.53 6.75 -17.87
C GLY A 80 6.54 5.86 -18.60
N ASP A 81 7.02 5.03 -19.52
CA ASP A 81 6.14 4.12 -20.24
C ASP A 81 5.65 2.99 -19.36
N GLU A 82 4.45 2.50 -19.67
CA GLU A 82 3.89 1.39 -18.93
C GLU A 82 4.45 0.07 -19.43
N SER A 83 4.51 -0.91 -18.53
CA SER A 83 5.02 -2.23 -18.83
C SER A 83 3.87 -3.24 -18.75
N THR A 84 4.19 -4.50 -19.10
CA THR A 84 3.22 -5.59 -18.92
C THR A 84 2.81 -5.71 -17.45
N LEU A 85 3.76 -5.49 -16.54
CA LEU A 85 3.44 -5.54 -15.12
C LEU A 85 2.50 -4.40 -14.73
N SER A 86 2.59 -3.25 -15.40
CA SER A 86 1.66 -2.15 -15.17
C SER A 86 0.21 -2.57 -15.42
N ASP A 87 0.00 -3.32 -16.50
CA ASP A 87 -1.35 -3.81 -16.82
C ASP A 87 -1.86 -4.75 -15.73
N LEU A 88 -0.98 -5.59 -15.19
CA LEU A 88 -1.35 -6.49 -14.11
C LEU A 88 -1.69 -5.72 -12.85
N VAL A 89 -0.92 -4.67 -12.55
CA VAL A 89 -1.17 -3.84 -11.36
C VAL A 89 -2.50 -3.11 -11.49
N LYS A 90 -2.81 -2.58 -12.68
CA LYS A 90 -4.09 -1.90 -12.89
C LYS A 90 -5.25 -2.87 -12.67
N ALA A 91 -5.13 -4.09 -13.19
CA ALA A 91 -6.15 -5.10 -13.02
C ALA A 91 -6.29 -5.49 -11.55
N PHE A 92 -5.17 -5.64 -10.87
CA PHE A 92 -5.16 -5.95 -9.44
C PHE A 92 -5.86 -4.86 -8.64
N ALA A 93 -5.53 -3.60 -8.90
CA ALA A 93 -6.13 -2.48 -8.18
C ALA A 93 -7.64 -2.45 -8.36
N LYS A 94 -8.11 -2.72 -9.58
CA LYS A 94 -9.54 -2.72 -9.84
C LYS A 94 -10.24 -3.87 -9.13
N LYS A 95 -9.64 -5.05 -9.13
CA LYS A 95 -10.19 -6.19 -8.41
C LYS A 95 -10.20 -5.96 -6.91
N LEU A 96 -9.16 -5.32 -6.41
CA LEU A 96 -9.05 -5.00 -5.00
C LEU A 96 -10.17 -4.04 -4.57
N GLU A 97 -10.41 -3.00 -5.36
CA GLU A 97 -11.49 -2.05 -5.10
C GLU A 97 -12.83 -2.74 -5.03
N THR A 98 -13.09 -3.61 -6.00
CA THR A 98 -14.35 -4.31 -6.09
C THR A 98 -14.52 -5.30 -4.95
N GLN A 99 -13.45 -6.05 -4.65
CA GLN A 99 -13.52 -7.11 -3.65
C GLN A 99 -13.78 -6.57 -2.25
N PHE A 100 -13.17 -5.46 -1.90
CA PHE A 100 -13.20 -4.95 -0.54
C PHE A 100 -13.95 -3.64 -0.39
N ASP A 101 -14.46 -3.08 -1.50
CA ASP A 101 -15.22 -1.83 -1.48
C ASP A 101 -14.40 -0.71 -0.80
N ARG A 102 -13.16 -0.55 -1.23
CA ARG A 102 -12.28 0.47 -0.70
C ARG A 102 -11.65 1.25 -1.83
N LYS A 103 -11.37 2.53 -1.57
CA LYS A 103 -10.74 3.37 -2.57
C LYS A 103 -9.28 2.97 -2.76
N VAL A 104 -8.85 2.85 -4.02
CA VAL A 104 -7.49 2.48 -4.37
C VAL A 104 -6.93 3.53 -5.32
N VAL A 105 -5.70 3.97 -5.06
CA VAL A 105 -5.00 4.88 -5.97
C VAL A 105 -3.67 4.28 -6.35
N LEU A 106 -3.17 4.67 -7.53
CA LEU A 106 -1.89 4.18 -8.04
C LEU A 106 -0.82 5.26 -7.88
N VAL A 107 0.36 4.84 -7.53
CA VAL A 107 1.50 5.75 -7.33
C VAL A 107 2.69 5.21 -8.12
N ASP A 108 3.41 6.12 -8.78
CA ASP A 108 4.62 5.77 -9.52
C ASP A 108 5.67 5.25 -8.54
N GLU A 109 6.13 4.01 -8.77
CA GLU A 109 7.09 3.38 -7.87
C GLU A 109 8.47 3.21 -8.51
N ARG A 110 8.77 3.93 -9.59
CA ARG A 110 10.09 3.83 -10.20
C ARG A 110 11.17 4.03 -9.15
N LEU A 111 12.15 3.14 -9.15
CA LEU A 111 13.29 3.17 -8.24
C LEU A 111 12.96 2.75 -6.79
N THR A 112 11.70 2.47 -6.47
CA THR A 112 11.32 2.09 -5.10
C THR A 112 12.02 0.79 -4.66
N SER A 113 12.03 -0.21 -5.55
CA SER A 113 12.66 -1.48 -5.22
C SER A 113 14.16 -1.33 -5.04
N ARG A 114 14.77 -0.43 -5.82
CA ARG A 114 16.20 -0.18 -5.68
C ARG A 114 16.52 0.42 -4.32
N GLU A 115 15.70 1.36 -3.87
CA GLU A 115 15.90 1.94 -2.55
C GLU A 115 15.73 0.88 -1.46
N ALA A 116 14.72 0.02 -1.60
CA ALA A 116 14.48 -1.03 -0.62
C ALA A 116 15.67 -1.97 -0.53
N ARG A 117 16.26 -2.31 -1.68
CA ARG A 117 17.42 -3.21 -1.70
C ARG A 117 18.65 -2.59 -1.04
N SER A 118 18.76 -1.28 -1.06
CA SER A 118 19.87 -0.62 -0.40
C SER A 118 19.70 -0.61 1.13
N MET A 119 18.49 -0.87 1.61
CA MET A 119 18.19 -0.86 3.04
C MET A 119 18.33 -2.23 3.68
N THR A 120 18.24 -3.30 2.89
CA THR A 120 18.28 -4.65 3.43
C THR A 120 18.73 -5.65 2.38
N THR A 121 19.32 -6.75 2.83
CA THR A 121 19.63 -7.88 1.97
C THR A 121 18.62 -9.01 2.13
N ASN A 122 17.66 -8.87 3.02
CA ASN A 122 16.63 -9.86 3.24
C ASN A 122 15.54 -9.71 2.18
N LEU A 123 15.41 -10.71 1.29
CA LEU A 123 14.49 -10.63 0.17
C LEU A 123 13.04 -10.47 0.59
N ASP A 124 12.65 -11.09 1.71
CA ASP A 124 11.28 -10.97 2.19
C ASP A 124 10.99 -9.56 2.69
N GLU A 125 12.00 -8.88 3.22
CA GLU A 125 11.82 -7.51 3.71
C GLU A 125 11.77 -6.49 2.59
N ILE A 126 12.37 -6.81 1.43
CA ILE A 126 12.43 -5.85 0.33
C ILE A 126 11.03 -5.41 -0.09
N ASP A 127 10.09 -6.36 -0.20
CA ASP A 127 8.75 -6.03 -0.68
C ASP A 127 8.00 -5.14 0.31
N GLN A 128 8.09 -5.42 1.60
CA GLN A 128 7.39 -4.59 2.57
C GLN A 128 8.08 -3.24 2.75
N LEU A 129 9.39 -3.17 2.57
CA LEU A 129 10.10 -1.90 2.57
C LEU A 129 9.75 -1.08 1.34
N ALA A 130 9.59 -1.74 0.19
CA ALA A 130 9.13 -1.06 -1.02
C ALA A 130 7.74 -0.47 -0.80
N ALA A 131 6.86 -1.21 -0.15
CA ALA A 131 5.53 -0.70 0.18
C ALA A 131 5.60 0.52 1.09
N LYS A 132 6.51 0.48 2.07
CA LYS A 132 6.72 1.63 2.95
C LYS A 132 7.18 2.86 2.17
N ILE A 133 8.08 2.68 1.21
CA ILE A 133 8.58 3.79 0.41
C ILE A 133 7.47 4.34 -0.49
N ILE A 134 6.65 3.46 -1.05
CA ILE A 134 5.48 3.88 -1.82
C ILE A 134 4.59 4.76 -0.95
N LEU A 135 4.36 4.34 0.27
CA LEU A 135 3.49 5.07 1.20
C LEU A 135 4.11 6.41 1.57
N ASP A 136 5.41 6.43 1.88
CA ASP A 136 6.10 7.68 2.19
C ASP A 136 6.00 8.67 1.04
N THR A 137 6.17 8.17 -0.18
CA THR A 137 6.05 9.00 -1.37
C THR A 137 4.66 9.61 -1.47
N TRP A 138 3.63 8.79 -1.27
CA TRP A 138 2.27 9.27 -1.36
C TRP A 138 1.95 10.29 -0.27
N ILE A 139 2.37 10.01 0.97
CA ILE A 139 2.12 10.90 2.10
C ILE A 139 2.76 12.26 1.85
N ASN A 140 4.02 12.25 1.38
CA ASN A 140 4.74 13.49 1.17
C ASN A 140 4.17 14.33 0.03
N HIS A 141 3.64 13.67 -1.00
CA HIS A 141 3.07 14.41 -2.12
C HIS A 141 1.64 14.87 -1.83
N SER A 142 0.86 14.07 -1.10
CA SER A 142 -0.55 14.39 -0.88
C SER A 142 -0.73 15.63 -0.01
N GLU A 143 0.23 15.95 0.84
CA GLU A 143 0.08 17.10 1.71
C GLU A 143 0.18 18.42 0.94
N HIS A 144 0.58 18.36 -0.31
CA HIS A 144 0.69 19.56 -1.14
C HIS A 144 -0.56 19.86 -1.95
N SER A 145 -1.54 19.01 -1.87
CA SER A 145 -2.76 19.17 -2.64
C SER A 145 -3.89 19.77 -1.83
#